data_464cad0727193e82dc4d9bee664acaa0
#
_entry.id   464cad0727193e82dc4d9bee664acaa0
#
_cell.length_a   1.000
_cell.length_b   1.000
_cell.length_c   1.000
_cell.angle_alpha   90.00
_cell.angle_beta   90.00
_cell.angle_gamma   90.00
#
_symmetry.space_group_name_H-M   'P 1'
#
loop_
_entity.id
_entity.type
_entity.pdbx_description
1 polymer ?
#
loop_
_entity_poly.entity_id
_entity_poly.type
_entity_poly.pdbx_seq_one_letter_code
_entity_poly.pdbx_strand_id
1 'polypeptide(L)'
;MISKDELEELGIFKDVNKHSLNEICENGEIRCYLKGKHIFRDKENIDDIYIVHKGKAALYKINEYGQKKVIFILGKGSFLNEVILDYLSSSINCEAFENCEIISIKKAKFMEIMEDDFKLTTLVINSLAKKTRRMYRQLKNSTSLKIEKKLAAKLWKLSKDYGKTVEEGTLIDLALSVTYLSEMFGIPRETISRALKILVKEGLIIQRNKRIIVVDKENLSKYFKGL
;
A
#
# COMPACT_ATOMS: atom_id res chain seq x y z
N MET A 1 -7.57 12.82 20.29
CA MET A 1 -8.91 12.16 20.30
C MET A 1 -9.41 12.20 18.87
N ILE A 2 -9.88 11.10 18.33
CA ILE A 2 -10.36 10.98 16.95
C ILE A 2 -11.85 11.31 16.96
N SER A 3 -12.33 12.14 16.02
CA SER A 3 -13.74 12.39 15.89
C SER A 3 -14.44 11.22 15.16
N LYS A 4 -15.74 11.08 15.42
CA LYS A 4 -16.54 10.03 14.79
C LYS A 4 -16.63 10.23 13.27
N ASP A 5 -16.77 11.48 12.83
CA ASP A 5 -16.84 11.86 11.42
C ASP A 5 -15.55 11.46 10.69
N GLU A 6 -14.39 11.64 11.32
CA GLU A 6 -13.09 11.22 10.76
C GLU A 6 -12.99 9.70 10.56
N LEU A 7 -13.56 8.89 11.47
CA LEU A 7 -13.63 7.43 11.29
C LEU A 7 -14.63 7.02 10.21
N GLU A 8 -15.80 7.63 10.17
CA GLU A 8 -16.83 7.36 9.16
C GLU A 8 -16.32 7.71 7.75
N GLU A 9 -15.57 8.81 7.60
CA GLU A 9 -14.92 9.18 6.35
C GLU A 9 -13.93 8.13 5.81
N LEU A 10 -13.41 7.23 6.63
CA LEU A 10 -12.56 6.14 6.15
C LEU A 10 -13.34 5.12 5.32
N GLY A 11 -14.66 5.05 5.48
CA GLY A 11 -15.55 4.15 4.75
C GLY A 11 -15.40 2.67 5.08
N ILE A 12 -14.30 2.27 5.74
CA ILE A 12 -14.07 0.87 6.12
C ILE A 12 -14.93 0.45 7.31
N PHE A 13 -15.28 1.38 8.18
CA PHE A 13 -15.99 1.15 9.43
C PHE A 13 -17.52 1.26 9.32
N LYS A 14 -18.07 1.43 8.12
CA LYS A 14 -19.52 1.66 7.88
C LYS A 14 -20.45 0.60 8.48
N ASP A 15 -19.97 -0.64 8.61
CA ASP A 15 -20.75 -1.77 9.14
C ASP A 15 -20.41 -2.08 10.61
N VAL A 16 -19.43 -1.40 11.21
CA VAL A 16 -19.01 -1.53 12.61
C VAL A 16 -20.07 -0.89 13.52
N ASN A 17 -20.33 -1.47 14.66
CA ASN A 17 -21.35 -0.95 15.58
C ASN A 17 -20.93 0.41 16.20
N LYS A 18 -21.93 1.20 16.65
CA LYS A 18 -21.68 2.55 17.18
C LYS A 18 -20.85 2.54 18.47
N HIS A 19 -20.99 1.50 19.29
CA HIS A 19 -20.22 1.37 20.53
C HIS A 19 -18.75 1.18 20.21
N SER A 20 -18.41 0.23 19.33
CA SER A 20 -17.03 0.00 18.87
C SER A 20 -16.41 1.22 18.21
N LEU A 21 -17.19 2.00 17.43
CA LEU A 21 -16.72 3.26 16.86
C LEU A 21 -16.35 4.28 17.95
N ASN A 22 -17.19 4.43 18.99
CA ASN A 22 -16.92 5.31 20.12
C ASN A 22 -15.64 4.88 20.86
N GLU A 23 -15.52 3.58 21.16
CA GLU A 23 -14.32 3.02 21.80
C GLU A 23 -13.04 3.30 20.99
N ILE A 24 -13.10 3.16 19.64
CA ILE A 24 -11.99 3.52 18.76
C ILE A 24 -11.67 5.02 18.81
N CYS A 25 -12.68 5.88 18.86
CA CYS A 25 -12.51 7.34 18.98
C CYS A 25 -11.84 7.74 20.30
N GLU A 26 -12.27 7.13 21.40
CA GLU A 26 -11.79 7.47 22.75
C GLU A 26 -10.38 6.96 23.00
N ASN A 27 -10.03 5.80 22.49
CA ASN A 27 -8.76 5.12 22.75
C ASN A 27 -7.74 5.28 21.61
N GLY A 28 -8.14 5.88 20.48
CA GLY A 28 -7.27 6.13 19.34
C GLY A 28 -6.66 7.54 19.36
N GLU A 29 -5.51 7.66 18.73
CA GLU A 29 -4.85 8.95 18.47
C GLU A 29 -4.39 9.05 17.02
N ILE A 30 -4.30 10.27 16.49
CA ILE A 30 -3.74 10.54 15.17
C ILE A 30 -2.30 10.98 15.31
N ARG A 31 -1.39 10.26 14.66
CA ARG A 31 0.04 10.58 14.57
C ARG A 31 0.40 11.03 13.16
N CYS A 32 1.10 12.17 13.04
CA CYS A 32 1.55 12.70 11.76
C CYS A 32 2.96 12.25 11.43
N TYR A 33 3.18 11.79 10.21
CA TYR A 33 4.49 11.38 9.72
C TYR A 33 4.84 12.12 8.44
N LEU A 34 6.02 12.76 8.44
CA LEU A 34 6.58 13.36 7.23
C LEU A 34 7.08 12.25 6.29
N LYS A 35 7.04 12.54 4.99
CA LYS A 35 7.54 11.64 3.95
C LYS A 35 8.91 11.06 4.28
N GLY A 36 9.04 9.73 4.14
CA GLY A 36 10.26 8.97 4.39
C GLY A 36 10.53 8.66 5.87
N LYS A 37 9.70 9.13 6.81
CA LYS A 37 9.82 8.75 8.22
C LYS A 37 9.26 7.35 8.44
N HIS A 38 9.97 6.57 9.27
CA HIS A 38 9.49 5.24 9.68
C HIS A 38 8.29 5.37 10.61
N ILE A 39 7.31 4.51 10.39
CA ILE A 39 6.15 4.30 11.27
C ILE A 39 6.47 3.16 12.22
N PHE A 40 7.05 2.07 11.69
CA PHE A 40 7.64 0.96 12.46
C PHE A 40 8.68 0.20 11.62
N ARG A 41 9.45 -0.65 12.29
CA ARG A 41 10.54 -1.41 11.69
C ARG A 41 10.30 -2.91 11.77
N ASP A 42 10.98 -3.64 10.89
CA ASP A 42 11.07 -5.09 10.93
C ASP A 42 11.66 -5.56 12.28
N LYS A 43 11.09 -6.61 12.86
CA LYS A 43 11.44 -7.17 14.18
C LYS A 43 11.15 -6.25 15.38
N GLU A 44 10.49 -5.13 15.18
CA GLU A 44 10.06 -4.25 16.27
C GLU A 44 8.84 -4.85 16.98
N ASN A 45 8.85 -4.82 18.31
CA ASN A 45 7.68 -5.13 19.12
C ASN A 45 6.77 -3.91 19.13
N ILE A 46 5.59 -4.04 18.57
CA ILE A 46 4.63 -2.95 18.39
C ILE A 46 3.40 -3.25 19.22
N ASP A 47 3.03 -2.31 20.09
CA ASP A 47 1.85 -2.42 20.95
C ASP A 47 0.62 -1.66 20.41
N ASP A 48 0.75 -1.03 19.26
CA ASP A 48 -0.32 -0.27 18.63
C ASP A 48 -0.71 -0.88 17.28
N ILE A 49 -2.01 -0.89 16.98
CA ILE A 49 -2.54 -1.14 15.64
C ILE A 49 -2.59 0.20 14.88
N TYR A 50 -2.09 0.19 13.65
CA TYR A 50 -1.99 1.36 12.79
C TYR A 50 -2.93 1.29 11.59
N ILE A 51 -3.68 2.38 11.36
CA ILE A 51 -4.61 2.53 10.23
C ILE A 51 -4.30 3.85 9.53
N VAL A 52 -4.24 3.86 8.20
CA VAL A 52 -4.01 5.09 7.43
C VAL A 52 -5.26 5.97 7.48
N HIS A 53 -5.14 7.15 8.09
CA HIS A 53 -6.19 8.18 8.09
C HIS A 53 -6.12 9.02 6.82
N LYS A 54 -4.97 9.66 6.55
CA LYS A 54 -4.71 10.45 5.33
C LYS A 54 -3.34 10.12 4.74
N GLY A 55 -3.18 10.36 3.45
CA GLY A 55 -1.95 10.09 2.74
C GLY A 55 -1.71 8.59 2.48
N LYS A 56 -0.45 8.19 2.35
CA LYS A 56 -0.06 6.83 1.98
C LYS A 56 1.18 6.38 2.75
N ALA A 57 1.21 5.10 3.14
CA ALA A 57 2.35 4.43 3.75
C ALA A 57 2.86 3.29 2.87
N ALA A 58 4.14 2.96 2.96
CA ALA A 58 4.77 1.87 2.22
C ALA A 58 5.28 0.79 3.17
N LEU A 59 4.86 -0.45 2.93
CA LEU A 59 5.42 -1.64 3.57
C LEU A 59 6.55 -2.20 2.70
N TYR A 60 7.73 -2.44 3.29
CA TYR A 60 8.91 -2.87 2.55
C TYR A 60 9.83 -3.79 3.37
N LYS A 61 10.63 -4.59 2.65
CA LYS A 61 11.74 -5.37 3.21
C LYS A 61 13.07 -4.85 2.66
N ILE A 62 14.13 -5.07 3.40
CA ILE A 62 15.51 -4.84 2.97
C ILE A 62 16.14 -6.23 2.81
N ASN A 63 16.78 -6.51 1.67
CA ASN A 63 17.50 -7.74 1.45
C ASN A 63 18.91 -7.71 2.06
N GLU A 64 19.64 -8.82 1.99
CA GLU A 64 21.01 -8.95 2.49
C GLU A 64 22.02 -7.97 1.87
N TYR A 65 21.73 -7.44 0.68
CA TYR A 65 22.54 -6.42 -0.02
C TYR A 65 22.10 -4.97 0.32
N GLY A 66 21.25 -4.77 1.32
CA GLY A 66 20.74 -3.45 1.69
C GLY A 66 19.72 -2.86 0.70
N GLN A 67 19.27 -3.62 -0.30
CA GLN A 67 18.32 -3.14 -1.27
C GLN A 67 16.91 -3.20 -0.73
N LYS A 68 16.19 -2.08 -0.82
CA LYS A 68 14.80 -1.93 -0.41
C LYS A 68 13.86 -2.50 -1.47
N LYS A 69 12.94 -3.37 -1.05
CA LYS A 69 11.85 -3.91 -1.87
C LYS A 69 10.50 -3.55 -1.27
N VAL A 70 9.79 -2.64 -1.93
CA VAL A 70 8.43 -2.23 -1.52
C VAL A 70 7.43 -3.34 -1.87
N ILE A 71 6.72 -3.83 -0.85
CA ILE A 71 5.73 -4.90 -0.98
C ILE A 71 4.34 -4.30 -1.23
N PHE A 72 3.93 -3.30 -0.41
CA PHE A 72 2.65 -2.62 -0.55
C PHE A 72 2.80 -1.11 -0.42
N ILE A 73 1.98 -0.36 -1.17
CA ILE A 73 1.60 1.02 -0.86
C ILE A 73 0.16 0.95 -0.40
N LEU A 74 -0.11 1.52 0.77
CA LEU A 74 -1.40 1.48 1.45
C LEU A 74 -1.88 2.91 1.67
N GLY A 75 -3.13 3.17 1.30
CA GLY A 75 -3.78 4.48 1.43
C GLY A 75 -4.87 4.47 2.50
N LYS A 76 -5.69 5.55 2.50
CA LYS A 76 -6.80 5.80 3.44
C LYS A 76 -7.60 4.52 3.75
N GLY A 77 -7.85 4.26 5.03
CA GLY A 77 -8.60 3.11 5.52
C GLY A 77 -7.85 1.78 5.51
N SER A 78 -6.55 1.76 5.20
CA SER A 78 -5.78 0.51 5.23
C SER A 78 -5.14 0.27 6.58
N PHE A 79 -5.26 -0.94 7.11
CA PHE A 79 -4.44 -1.41 8.23
C PHE A 79 -2.98 -1.56 7.76
N LEU A 80 -2.01 -1.20 8.61
CA LEU A 80 -0.58 -1.32 8.28
C LEU A 80 0.05 -2.58 8.85
N ASN A 81 -0.36 -2.99 10.04
CA ASN A 81 0.33 -4.02 10.83
C ASN A 81 -0.61 -5.03 11.51
N GLU A 82 -1.79 -5.28 10.98
CA GLU A 82 -2.75 -6.23 11.58
C GLU A 82 -2.18 -7.65 11.77
N VAL A 83 -1.04 -7.95 11.14
CA VAL A 83 -0.36 -9.24 11.35
C VAL A 83 0.13 -9.42 12.80
N ILE A 84 0.39 -8.33 13.57
CA ILE A 84 0.87 -8.41 14.96
C ILE A 84 -0.22 -8.84 15.96
N LEU A 85 -1.45 -9.05 15.50
CA LEU A 85 -2.52 -9.62 16.31
C LEU A 85 -2.22 -11.07 16.74
N ASP A 86 -1.24 -11.72 16.11
CA ASP A 86 -0.66 -13.00 16.51
C ASP A 86 0.35 -12.91 17.66
N TYR A 87 0.52 -11.71 18.27
CA TYR A 87 1.46 -11.39 19.35
C TYR A 87 2.95 -11.51 18.98
N LEU A 88 3.29 -11.67 17.71
CA LEU A 88 4.67 -11.66 17.25
C LEU A 88 5.12 -10.22 16.90
N SER A 89 6.44 -10.02 16.83
CA SER A 89 7.04 -8.77 16.36
C SER A 89 6.71 -8.51 14.89
N SER A 90 6.82 -7.25 14.46
CA SER A 90 6.63 -6.90 13.05
C SER A 90 7.56 -7.70 12.14
N SER A 91 7.01 -8.23 11.06
CA SER A 91 7.77 -8.97 10.04
C SER A 91 8.14 -8.10 8.83
N ILE A 92 7.96 -6.76 8.92
CA ILE A 92 8.14 -5.84 7.79
C ILE A 92 8.41 -4.41 8.29
N ASN A 93 9.12 -3.61 7.49
CA ASN A 93 9.24 -2.17 7.75
C ASN A 93 8.05 -1.40 7.18
N CYS A 94 7.68 -0.30 7.83
CA CYS A 94 6.71 0.67 7.34
C CYS A 94 7.27 2.09 7.38
N GLU A 95 7.08 2.84 6.31
CA GLU A 95 7.42 4.27 6.24
C GLU A 95 6.31 5.08 5.58
N ALA A 96 6.29 6.37 5.85
CA ALA A 96 5.44 7.34 5.16
C ALA A 96 5.89 7.49 3.70
N PHE A 97 5.08 7.05 2.74
CA PHE A 97 5.34 7.24 1.30
C PHE A 97 5.23 8.70 0.87
N GLU A 98 4.29 9.41 1.47
CA GLU A 98 4.06 10.85 1.43
C GLU A 98 3.73 11.32 2.84
N ASN A 99 3.55 12.61 3.09
CA ASN A 99 3.07 13.08 4.40
C ASN A 99 1.75 12.37 4.69
N CYS A 100 1.64 11.74 5.86
CA CYS A 100 0.48 10.95 6.20
C CYS A 100 0.09 11.10 7.66
N GLU A 101 -1.19 10.88 7.92
CA GLU A 101 -1.79 10.80 9.24
C GLU A 101 -2.18 9.33 9.50
N ILE A 102 -1.77 8.80 10.63
CA ILE A 102 -1.97 7.40 11.00
C ILE A 102 -2.75 7.36 12.32
N ILE A 103 -3.87 6.66 12.32
CA ILE A 103 -4.59 6.31 13.53
C ILE A 103 -3.79 5.21 14.25
N SER A 104 -3.55 5.40 15.53
CA SER A 104 -2.85 4.47 16.42
C SER A 104 -3.77 4.11 17.57
N ILE A 105 -3.96 2.82 17.83
CA ILE A 105 -4.80 2.30 18.93
C ILE A 105 -4.02 1.18 19.62
N LYS A 106 -4.02 1.14 20.95
CA LYS A 106 -3.39 0.05 21.70
C LYS A 106 -3.95 -1.31 21.26
N LYS A 107 -3.04 -2.24 20.90
CA LYS A 107 -3.40 -3.59 20.42
C LYS A 107 -4.34 -4.32 21.37
N ALA A 108 -4.05 -4.28 22.69
CA ALA A 108 -4.88 -4.92 23.69
C ALA A 108 -6.33 -4.37 23.64
N LYS A 109 -6.48 -3.03 23.61
CA LYS A 109 -7.80 -2.40 23.54
C LYS A 109 -8.52 -2.68 22.22
N PHE A 110 -7.77 -2.67 21.10
CA PHE A 110 -8.35 -3.00 19.80
C PHE A 110 -8.87 -4.45 19.76
N MET A 111 -8.17 -5.39 20.40
CA MET A 111 -8.63 -6.79 20.50
C MET A 111 -9.88 -6.93 21.38
N GLU A 112 -9.97 -6.21 22.51
CA GLU A 112 -11.20 -6.17 23.32
C GLU A 112 -12.39 -5.71 22.47
N ILE A 113 -12.23 -4.61 21.70
CA ILE A 113 -13.28 -4.11 20.80
C ILE A 113 -13.64 -5.15 19.73
N MET A 114 -12.66 -5.91 19.22
CA MET A 114 -12.89 -6.96 18.24
C MET A 114 -13.65 -8.17 18.82
N GLU A 115 -13.49 -8.49 20.11
CA GLU A 115 -14.23 -9.55 20.79
C GLU A 115 -15.73 -9.23 20.84
N ASP A 116 -16.06 -7.95 21.06
CA ASP A 116 -17.45 -7.49 21.18
C ASP A 116 -18.10 -7.14 19.83
N ASP A 117 -17.31 -7.02 18.76
CA ASP A 117 -17.82 -6.67 17.43
C ASP A 117 -17.29 -7.58 16.32
N PHE A 118 -18.09 -8.58 15.99
CA PHE A 118 -17.77 -9.52 14.91
C PHE A 118 -17.61 -8.85 13.55
N LYS A 119 -18.24 -7.70 13.30
CA LYS A 119 -18.08 -6.95 12.05
C LYS A 119 -16.71 -6.31 11.97
N LEU A 120 -16.20 -5.74 13.08
CA LEU A 120 -14.83 -5.23 13.16
C LEU A 120 -13.81 -6.37 12.97
N THR A 121 -14.03 -7.52 13.63
CA THR A 121 -13.20 -8.73 13.46
C THR A 121 -13.19 -9.19 12.00
N THR A 122 -14.36 -9.25 11.35
CA THR A 122 -14.47 -9.59 9.93
C THR A 122 -13.74 -8.59 9.03
N LEU A 123 -13.75 -7.31 9.35
CA LEU A 123 -13.01 -6.27 8.63
C LEU A 123 -11.50 -6.55 8.64
N VAL A 124 -10.96 -6.88 9.80
CA VAL A 124 -9.53 -7.22 9.97
C VAL A 124 -9.17 -8.49 9.21
N ILE A 125 -9.98 -9.56 9.34
CA ILE A 125 -9.81 -10.82 8.60
C ILE A 125 -9.81 -10.55 7.08
N ASN A 126 -10.72 -9.71 6.59
CA ASN A 126 -10.80 -9.34 5.19
C ASN A 126 -9.56 -8.55 4.72
N SER A 127 -8.98 -7.71 5.58
CA SER A 127 -7.72 -7.02 5.29
C SER A 127 -6.57 -8.01 5.11
N LEU A 128 -6.39 -8.94 6.06
CA LEU A 128 -5.39 -10.01 5.98
C LEU A 128 -5.59 -10.88 4.73
N ALA A 129 -6.81 -11.32 4.46
CA ALA A 129 -7.12 -12.14 3.28
C ALA A 129 -6.81 -11.41 1.96
N LYS A 130 -7.10 -10.09 1.87
CA LYS A 130 -6.75 -9.26 0.71
C LYS A 130 -5.24 -9.17 0.53
N LYS A 131 -4.47 -8.93 1.59
CA LYS A 131 -2.99 -8.87 1.55
C LYS A 131 -2.41 -10.22 1.14
N THR A 132 -2.89 -11.34 1.71
CA THR A 132 -2.46 -12.70 1.38
C THR A 132 -2.69 -13.02 -0.10
N ARG A 133 -3.88 -12.74 -0.66
CA ARG A 133 -4.15 -12.93 -2.09
C ARG A 133 -3.25 -12.08 -2.98
N ARG A 134 -2.92 -10.84 -2.55
CA ARG A 134 -1.98 -9.97 -3.28
C ARG A 134 -0.57 -10.57 -3.27
N MET A 135 -0.12 -11.15 -2.14
CA MET A 135 1.17 -11.83 -2.04
C MET A 135 1.25 -13.07 -2.95
N TYR A 136 0.21 -13.92 -2.99
CA TYR A 136 0.17 -15.06 -3.92
C TYR A 136 0.30 -14.63 -5.38
N ARG A 137 -0.37 -13.53 -5.79
CA ARG A 137 -0.21 -12.98 -7.15
C ARG A 137 1.19 -12.45 -7.40
N GLN A 138 1.83 -11.83 -6.41
CA GLN A 138 3.22 -11.36 -6.55
C GLN A 138 4.19 -12.53 -6.68
N LEU A 139 4.02 -13.61 -5.91
CA LEU A 139 4.81 -14.84 -6.04
C LEU A 139 4.67 -15.45 -7.44
N LYS A 140 3.45 -15.62 -7.94
CA LYS A 140 3.20 -16.11 -9.31
C LYS A 140 3.91 -15.25 -10.36
N ASN A 141 3.89 -13.93 -10.22
CA ASN A 141 4.47 -13.00 -11.18
C ASN A 141 5.99 -12.81 -11.00
N SER A 142 6.62 -13.41 -9.99
CA SER A 142 8.07 -13.31 -9.77
C SER A 142 8.89 -14.24 -10.68
N THR A 143 8.25 -15.23 -11.28
CA THR A 143 8.90 -16.21 -12.17
C THR A 143 8.83 -15.79 -13.63
N SER A 144 9.97 -15.81 -14.35
CA SER A 144 10.20 -15.81 -15.80
C SER A 144 9.73 -14.66 -16.71
N LEU A 145 8.98 -13.65 -16.27
CA LEU A 145 8.62 -12.54 -17.16
C LEU A 145 9.80 -11.56 -17.32
N LYS A 146 9.99 -11.03 -18.53
CA LYS A 146 10.89 -9.89 -18.81
C LYS A 146 10.52 -8.70 -17.93
N ILE A 147 11.49 -7.88 -17.53
CA ILE A 147 11.30 -6.81 -16.56
C ILE A 147 10.30 -5.75 -17.03
N GLU A 148 10.29 -5.44 -18.34
CA GLU A 148 9.32 -4.51 -18.92
C GLU A 148 7.87 -5.01 -18.78
N LYS A 149 7.63 -6.31 -18.90
CA LYS A 149 6.31 -6.91 -18.67
C LYS A 149 5.91 -6.89 -17.19
N LYS A 150 6.86 -7.16 -16.27
CA LYS A 150 6.64 -7.01 -14.82
C LYS A 150 6.29 -5.56 -14.47
N LEU A 151 7.01 -4.60 -15.05
CA LEU A 151 6.78 -3.17 -14.84
C LEU A 151 5.41 -2.75 -15.38
N ALA A 152 5.05 -3.17 -16.60
CA ALA A 152 3.73 -2.92 -17.20
C ALA A 152 2.59 -3.44 -16.31
N ALA A 153 2.70 -4.67 -15.80
CA ALA A 153 1.71 -5.26 -14.90
C ALA A 153 1.56 -4.46 -13.59
N LYS A 154 2.69 -3.96 -13.03
CA LYS A 154 2.67 -3.13 -11.83
C LYS A 154 2.04 -1.76 -12.09
N LEU A 155 2.41 -1.09 -13.17
CA LEU A 155 1.83 0.21 -13.55
C LEU A 155 0.33 0.09 -13.84
N TRP A 156 -0.09 -0.97 -14.52
CA TRP A 156 -1.50 -1.27 -14.73
C TRP A 156 -2.26 -1.41 -13.39
N LYS A 157 -1.68 -2.13 -12.42
CA LYS A 157 -2.29 -2.26 -11.09
C LYS A 157 -2.36 -0.93 -10.35
N LEU A 158 -1.28 -0.15 -10.36
CA LEU A 158 -1.24 1.17 -9.75
C LEU A 158 -2.23 2.14 -10.41
N SER A 159 -2.42 2.05 -11.73
CA SER A 159 -3.43 2.86 -12.43
C SER A 159 -4.88 2.49 -12.08
N LYS A 160 -5.12 1.26 -11.62
CA LYS A 160 -6.44 0.87 -11.07
C LYS A 160 -6.63 1.34 -9.63
N ASP A 161 -5.58 1.23 -8.81
CA ASP A 161 -5.66 1.53 -7.39
C ASP A 161 -5.59 3.05 -7.09
N TYR A 162 -4.85 3.80 -7.92
CA TYR A 162 -4.53 5.22 -7.70
C TYR A 162 -4.66 6.06 -8.98
N GLY A 163 -5.45 5.63 -9.96
CA GLY A 163 -5.60 6.31 -11.23
C GLY A 163 -6.59 7.48 -11.18
N LYS A 164 -6.22 8.60 -11.80
CA LYS A 164 -7.10 9.73 -12.11
C LYS A 164 -7.22 9.86 -13.63
N THR A 165 -8.42 10.02 -14.15
CA THR A 165 -8.62 10.23 -15.61
C THR A 165 -8.05 11.58 -16.00
N VAL A 166 -7.28 11.61 -17.09
CA VAL A 166 -6.74 12.80 -17.75
C VAL A 166 -6.91 12.66 -19.25
N GLU A 167 -6.68 13.74 -20.02
CA GLU A 167 -6.89 13.73 -21.48
C GLU A 167 -6.07 12.64 -22.19
N GLU A 168 -4.83 12.40 -21.75
CA GLU A 168 -3.93 11.42 -22.36
C GLU A 168 -4.10 9.99 -21.84
N GLY A 169 -5.06 9.74 -20.93
CA GLY A 169 -5.31 8.41 -20.39
C GLY A 169 -5.58 8.38 -18.88
N THR A 170 -4.83 7.57 -18.15
CA THR A 170 -4.94 7.46 -16.69
C THR A 170 -3.64 7.85 -16.02
N LEU A 171 -3.62 8.99 -15.32
CA LEU A 171 -2.51 9.42 -14.48
C LEU A 171 -2.48 8.56 -13.20
N ILE A 172 -1.34 7.96 -12.91
CA ILE A 172 -1.12 7.33 -11.60
C ILE A 172 -0.80 8.42 -10.58
N ASP A 173 -1.71 8.66 -9.63
CA ASP A 173 -1.57 9.71 -8.61
C ASP A 173 -0.60 9.30 -7.49
N LEU A 174 0.61 9.00 -7.90
CA LEU A 174 1.77 8.68 -7.07
C LEU A 174 3.02 9.33 -7.66
N ALA A 175 3.92 9.82 -6.79
CA ALA A 175 5.22 10.31 -7.22
C ALA A 175 6.19 9.13 -7.47
N LEU A 176 6.10 8.50 -8.63
CA LEU A 176 6.86 7.31 -9.00
C LEU A 176 8.21 7.70 -9.66
N SER A 177 9.24 7.92 -8.84
CA SER A 177 10.61 8.09 -9.35
C SER A 177 11.17 6.74 -9.84
N VAL A 178 12.17 6.80 -10.76
CA VAL A 178 12.91 5.59 -11.18
C VAL A 178 13.53 4.87 -9.98
N THR A 179 14.05 5.62 -8.99
CA THR A 179 14.59 5.08 -7.75
C THR A 179 13.52 4.29 -7.00
N TYR A 180 12.34 4.87 -6.82
CA TYR A 180 11.26 4.20 -6.10
C TYR A 180 10.74 2.96 -6.84
N LEU A 181 10.65 3.03 -8.18
CA LEU A 181 10.34 1.85 -8.99
C LEU A 181 11.42 0.76 -8.86
N SER A 182 12.71 1.14 -8.82
CA SER A 182 13.79 0.15 -8.59
C SER A 182 13.68 -0.52 -7.22
N GLU A 183 13.33 0.23 -6.18
CA GLU A 183 13.04 -0.31 -4.84
C GLU A 183 11.81 -1.24 -4.83
N MET A 184 10.76 -0.92 -5.59
CA MET A 184 9.58 -1.78 -5.73
C MET A 184 9.90 -3.16 -6.31
N PHE A 185 10.89 -3.24 -7.19
CA PHE A 185 11.28 -4.49 -7.86
C PHE A 185 12.51 -5.15 -7.24
N GLY A 186 13.28 -4.42 -6.42
CA GLY A 186 14.56 -4.89 -5.88
C GLY A 186 15.60 -5.11 -6.99
N ILE A 187 15.64 -4.24 -8.01
CA ILE A 187 16.54 -4.33 -9.17
C ILE A 187 17.19 -2.97 -9.46
N PRO A 188 18.35 -2.93 -10.17
CA PRO A 188 19.06 -1.70 -10.46
C PRO A 188 18.24 -0.65 -11.20
N ARG A 189 18.50 0.64 -10.91
CA ARG A 189 17.79 1.80 -11.50
C ARG A 189 17.94 1.84 -13.04
N GLU A 190 19.08 1.47 -13.55
CA GLU A 190 19.38 1.43 -14.99
C GLU A 190 18.47 0.43 -15.71
N THR A 191 18.18 -0.70 -15.07
CA THR A 191 17.28 -1.75 -15.61
C THR A 191 15.84 -1.24 -15.66
N ILE A 192 15.37 -0.57 -14.60
CA ILE A 192 14.04 0.07 -14.59
C ILE A 192 13.97 1.19 -15.62
N SER A 193 15.00 2.04 -15.72
CA SER A 193 15.05 3.12 -16.71
C SER A 193 14.93 2.60 -18.13
N ARG A 194 15.65 1.51 -18.47
CA ARG A 194 15.53 0.84 -19.77
C ARG A 194 14.13 0.29 -20.01
N ALA A 195 13.55 -0.38 -19.02
CA ALA A 195 12.20 -0.91 -19.13
C ALA A 195 11.13 0.18 -19.32
N LEU A 196 11.24 1.32 -18.62
CA LEU A 196 10.36 2.48 -18.82
C LEU A 196 10.48 3.04 -20.25
N LYS A 197 11.71 3.20 -20.77
CA LYS A 197 11.93 3.65 -22.15
C LYS A 197 11.26 2.72 -23.17
N ILE A 198 11.28 1.40 -22.97
CA ILE A 198 10.59 0.43 -23.82
C ILE A 198 9.08 0.72 -23.79
N LEU A 199 8.47 0.84 -22.61
CA LEU A 199 7.03 1.07 -22.50
C LEU A 199 6.60 2.42 -23.08
N VAL A 200 7.45 3.46 -23.00
CA VAL A 200 7.20 4.74 -23.64
C VAL A 200 7.30 4.61 -25.17
N LYS A 201 8.33 3.91 -25.68
CA LYS A 201 8.51 3.66 -27.13
C LYS A 201 7.34 2.89 -27.74
N GLU A 202 6.80 1.93 -26.99
CA GLU A 202 5.61 1.15 -27.38
C GLU A 202 4.28 1.95 -27.25
N GLY A 203 4.35 3.21 -26.82
CA GLY A 203 3.16 4.06 -26.67
C GLY A 203 2.22 3.66 -25.53
N LEU A 204 2.66 2.79 -24.61
CA LEU A 204 1.84 2.24 -23.54
C LEU A 204 1.72 3.18 -22.33
N ILE A 205 2.74 4.01 -22.13
CA ILE A 205 2.81 4.99 -21.05
C ILE A 205 3.43 6.31 -21.53
N ILE A 206 3.07 7.39 -20.83
CA ILE A 206 3.77 8.68 -20.92
C ILE A 206 4.44 8.92 -19.57
N GLN A 207 5.72 9.30 -19.59
CA GLN A 207 6.49 9.66 -18.40
C GLN A 207 6.80 11.16 -18.41
N ARG A 208 6.32 11.88 -17.37
CA ARG A 208 6.62 13.30 -17.14
C ARG A 208 7.17 13.48 -15.73
N ASN A 209 8.46 13.73 -15.59
CA ASN A 209 9.14 13.84 -14.29
C ASN A 209 8.93 12.56 -13.44
N LYS A 210 8.27 12.68 -12.28
CA LYS A 210 7.92 11.58 -11.36
C LYS A 210 6.50 11.08 -11.55
N ARG A 211 5.79 11.47 -12.61
CA ARG A 211 4.44 11.08 -12.91
C ARG A 211 4.39 10.17 -14.14
N ILE A 212 3.52 9.16 -14.08
CA ILE A 212 3.32 8.20 -15.17
C ILE A 212 1.83 8.18 -15.52
N ILE A 213 1.55 8.34 -16.83
CA ILE A 213 0.22 8.23 -17.40
C ILE A 213 0.17 6.91 -18.17
N VAL A 214 -0.81 6.07 -17.89
CA VAL A 214 -1.12 4.89 -18.69
C VAL A 214 -2.06 5.33 -19.80
N VAL A 215 -1.61 5.26 -21.05
CA VAL A 215 -2.35 5.75 -22.22
C VAL A 215 -3.64 4.93 -22.38
N ASP A 216 -3.52 3.59 -22.40
CA ASP A 216 -4.63 2.66 -22.47
C ASP A 216 -4.38 1.47 -21.56
N LYS A 217 -5.29 1.27 -20.60
CA LYS A 217 -5.20 0.16 -19.62
C LYS A 217 -5.37 -1.20 -20.28
N GLU A 218 -6.17 -1.30 -21.33
CA GLU A 218 -6.42 -2.57 -22.01
C GLU A 218 -5.20 -2.98 -22.82
N ASN A 219 -4.61 -2.07 -23.59
CA ASN A 219 -3.39 -2.31 -24.36
C ASN A 219 -2.21 -2.65 -23.43
N LEU A 220 -2.07 -1.92 -22.31
CA LEU A 220 -1.05 -2.25 -21.30
C LEU A 220 -1.29 -3.65 -20.70
N SER A 221 -2.57 -4.06 -20.51
CA SER A 221 -2.91 -5.39 -20.01
C SER A 221 -2.56 -6.49 -21.04
N LYS A 222 -2.86 -6.29 -22.32
CA LYS A 222 -2.50 -7.22 -23.41
C LYS A 222 -0.98 -7.39 -23.48
N TYR A 223 -0.21 -6.30 -23.44
CA TYR A 223 1.25 -6.32 -23.53
C TYR A 223 1.90 -7.24 -22.47
N PHE A 224 1.53 -7.12 -21.18
CA PHE A 224 2.17 -7.97 -20.18
C PHE A 224 1.62 -9.40 -20.12
N LYS A 225 0.42 -9.64 -20.63
CA LYS A 225 -0.14 -10.99 -20.76
C LYS A 225 0.44 -11.73 -21.97
N GLY A 226 1.02 -11.01 -22.93
CA GLY A 226 1.55 -11.58 -24.16
C GLY A 226 0.48 -11.91 -25.20
N LEU A 227 -0.61 -11.11 -25.21
CA LEU A 227 -1.73 -11.21 -26.14
C LEU A 227 -1.60 -10.18 -27.24
#